data_9dda4a68d8c7080a86315daf3310bbd0
#
_entry.id   9dda4a68d8c7080a86315daf3310bbd0
#
_cell.length_a   1.000
_cell.length_b   1.000
_cell.length_c   1.000
_cell.angle_alpha   90.00
_cell.angle_beta   90.00
_cell.angle_gamma   90.00
#
_symmetry.space_group_name_H-M   'P 1'
#
loop_
_entity.id
_entity.type
_entity.pdbx_description
1 polymer ?
#
loop_
_entity_poly.entity_id
_entity_poly.type
_entity_poly.pdbx_seq_one_letter_code
_entity_poly.pdbx_strand_id
1 'polypeptide(L)'
;IRDRYSETHTATSDANGLVRLQVGEGTPIEGSFGAVDWWGKVSIETEIELAGSGEAVFTSTQELGTVPYALSAENALLLKSDDGTQWSLECDSDGTLKAVAIPERFTKLVFSDEFDGTGLLDDSKWGYEEGYVRNGEEQYYTVAREENAYMADGCLHIVCRNDSALIEDALYEQQWSGSHGYRADTIIPITSASVVTKGKFAFTYGRVEVRAKLPVCLGSWPAIWMFPQDRSDWPACGEIDIIEHVGYDPNNIYFTAHCTDFNSNNQPNRYANSAPIENPEDWHVYSFEWHPDRLLWFIDGELQATVLRGRTYSNTCLLYTSPSPRDSTS
;
A
#
# COMPACT_ATOMS: atom_id res chain seq x y z
N ILE A 1 -35.87 16.34 -0.97
CA ILE A 1 -35.22 17.47 -1.65
C ILE A 1 -33.89 16.91 -2.11
N ARG A 2 -33.68 16.82 -3.44
CA ARG A 2 -32.37 16.42 -3.97
C ARG A 2 -31.50 17.67 -3.97
N ASP A 3 -30.32 17.60 -3.36
CA ASP A 3 -29.35 18.66 -3.49
C ASP A 3 -28.95 18.74 -4.95
N ARG A 4 -29.16 19.93 -5.54
CA ARG A 4 -28.86 20.21 -6.95
C ARG A 4 -27.83 21.31 -7.01
N TYR A 5 -26.85 21.08 -7.85
CA TYR A 5 -25.90 22.11 -8.27
C TYR A 5 -25.98 22.25 -9.78
N SER A 6 -25.96 23.45 -10.28
CA SER A 6 -25.86 23.71 -11.70
C SER A 6 -24.93 24.90 -11.98
N GLU A 7 -24.20 24.79 -13.08
CA GLU A 7 -23.25 25.79 -13.57
C GLU A 7 -23.28 25.90 -15.08
N THR A 8 -22.81 27.02 -15.61
CA THR A 8 -22.60 27.21 -17.05
C THR A 8 -21.14 27.35 -17.36
N HIS A 9 -20.77 26.84 -18.53
CA HIS A 9 -19.47 27.01 -19.14
C HIS A 9 -19.64 27.63 -20.53
N THR A 10 -18.73 28.51 -20.88
CA THR A 10 -18.57 28.96 -22.29
C THR A 10 -17.26 28.39 -22.80
N ALA A 11 -17.33 27.53 -23.79
CA ALA A 11 -16.17 26.88 -24.34
C ALA A 11 -16.20 26.85 -25.86
N THR A 12 -15.03 26.74 -26.46
CA THR A 12 -14.85 26.54 -27.88
C THR A 12 -14.30 25.14 -28.11
N SER A 13 -14.87 24.42 -29.10
CA SER A 13 -14.33 23.12 -29.48
C SER A 13 -12.96 23.28 -30.14
N ASP A 14 -12.11 22.27 -29.96
CA ASP A 14 -10.86 22.15 -30.72
C ASP A 14 -11.11 21.81 -32.20
N ALA A 15 -10.06 21.63 -32.97
CA ALA A 15 -10.14 21.30 -34.40
C ALA A 15 -10.85 19.96 -34.71
N ASN A 16 -11.01 19.10 -33.68
CA ASN A 16 -11.69 17.80 -33.76
C ASN A 16 -13.13 17.85 -33.22
N GLY A 17 -13.60 19.04 -32.81
CA GLY A 17 -14.93 19.23 -32.26
C GLY A 17 -15.04 18.86 -30.76
N LEU A 18 -13.91 18.62 -30.06
CA LEU A 18 -13.90 18.26 -28.66
C LEU A 18 -13.93 19.50 -27.75
N VAL A 19 -14.81 19.47 -26.76
CA VAL A 19 -14.89 20.46 -25.68
C VAL A 19 -14.55 19.76 -24.39
N ARG A 20 -13.66 20.36 -23.58
CA ARG A 20 -13.33 19.89 -22.23
C ARG A 20 -13.85 20.88 -21.22
N LEU A 21 -14.59 20.37 -20.24
CA LEU A 21 -15.14 21.15 -19.15
C LEU A 21 -14.73 20.49 -17.82
N GLN A 22 -14.51 21.31 -16.81
CA GLN A 22 -14.26 20.85 -15.46
C GLN A 22 -15.47 21.21 -14.60
N VAL A 23 -16.20 20.21 -14.15
CA VAL A 23 -17.38 20.39 -13.31
C VAL A 23 -16.95 20.99 -11.97
N GLY A 24 -17.64 22.04 -11.54
CA GLY A 24 -17.30 22.82 -10.34
C GLY A 24 -16.49 24.07 -10.60
N GLU A 25 -16.00 24.30 -11.84
CA GLU A 25 -15.26 25.51 -12.25
C GLU A 25 -16.07 26.46 -13.16
N GLY A 26 -17.30 26.12 -13.44
CA GLY A 26 -18.20 26.96 -14.22
C GLY A 26 -18.76 28.14 -13.41
N THR A 27 -19.61 28.93 -14.07
CA THR A 27 -20.37 29.99 -13.41
C THR A 27 -21.60 29.35 -12.75
N PRO A 28 -21.72 29.33 -11.42
CA PRO A 28 -22.85 28.71 -10.73
C PRO A 28 -24.18 29.39 -11.09
N ILE A 29 -25.21 28.59 -11.36
CA ILE A 29 -26.60 29.05 -11.57
C ILE A 29 -27.41 28.74 -10.31
N GLU A 30 -27.26 27.53 -9.75
CA GLU A 30 -28.04 27.05 -8.62
C GLU A 30 -27.18 26.18 -7.71
N GLY A 31 -27.32 26.37 -6.39
CA GLY A 31 -26.66 25.55 -5.37
C GLY A 31 -25.18 25.85 -5.19
N SER A 32 -24.49 24.95 -4.49
CA SER A 32 -23.06 25.00 -4.26
C SER A 32 -22.45 23.64 -4.56
N PHE A 33 -21.37 23.59 -5.32
CA PHE A 33 -20.69 22.36 -5.69
C PHE A 33 -20.24 21.56 -4.46
N GLY A 34 -19.74 22.24 -3.42
CA GLY A 34 -19.34 21.62 -2.16
C GLY A 34 -20.49 21.11 -1.29
N ALA A 35 -21.74 21.48 -1.59
CA ALA A 35 -22.90 21.00 -0.84
C ALA A 35 -23.59 19.78 -1.49
N VAL A 36 -23.10 19.32 -2.64
CA VAL A 36 -23.64 18.12 -3.31
C VAL A 36 -23.31 16.90 -2.48
N ASP A 37 -24.31 16.09 -2.16
CA ASP A 37 -24.09 14.77 -1.56
C ASP A 37 -23.54 13.78 -2.60
N TRP A 38 -22.23 13.70 -2.67
CA TRP A 38 -21.53 12.81 -3.58
C TRP A 38 -21.56 11.34 -3.16
N TRP A 39 -22.08 11.03 -1.96
CA TRP A 39 -22.21 9.65 -1.44
C TRP A 39 -23.47 8.96 -1.91
N GLY A 40 -24.42 9.72 -2.42
CA GLY A 40 -25.70 9.22 -2.95
C GLY A 40 -25.63 8.89 -4.44
N LYS A 41 -26.77 8.54 -5.02
CA LYS A 41 -26.90 8.44 -6.48
C LYS A 41 -26.82 9.83 -7.10
N VAL A 42 -25.77 10.09 -7.87
CA VAL A 42 -25.55 11.34 -8.58
C VAL A 42 -25.77 11.14 -10.08
N SER A 43 -26.44 12.07 -10.73
CA SER A 43 -26.54 12.14 -12.19
C SER A 43 -26.02 13.48 -12.69
N ILE A 44 -25.31 13.47 -13.80
CA ILE A 44 -24.92 14.67 -14.54
C ILE A 44 -25.92 14.85 -15.69
N GLU A 45 -26.59 16.00 -15.70
CA GLU A 45 -27.39 16.45 -16.81
C GLU A 45 -26.58 17.52 -17.57
N THR A 46 -26.35 17.29 -18.83
CA THR A 46 -25.59 18.20 -19.70
C THR A 46 -26.52 18.75 -20.75
N GLU A 47 -26.57 20.07 -20.87
CA GLU A 47 -27.28 20.76 -21.91
C GLU A 47 -26.31 21.61 -22.71
N ILE A 48 -26.29 21.48 -24.04
CA ILE A 48 -25.41 22.22 -24.92
C ILE A 48 -26.26 23.16 -25.81
N GLU A 49 -25.94 24.41 -25.72
CA GLU A 49 -26.50 25.46 -26.56
C GLU A 49 -25.41 26.02 -27.51
N LEU A 50 -25.69 26.10 -28.79
CA LEU A 50 -24.77 26.75 -29.72
C LEU A 50 -24.90 28.28 -29.60
N ALA A 51 -23.77 28.97 -29.62
CA ALA A 51 -23.73 30.42 -29.48
C ALA A 51 -24.64 31.10 -30.49
N GLY A 52 -25.64 31.81 -29.97
CA GLY A 52 -26.62 32.57 -30.76
C GLY A 52 -27.82 31.79 -31.24
N SER A 53 -28.01 30.53 -30.92
CA SER A 53 -29.21 29.74 -31.28
C SER A 53 -30.38 29.99 -30.34
N GLY A 54 -30.11 30.20 -29.05
CA GLY A 54 -31.13 30.32 -28.01
C GLY A 54 -31.91 29.02 -27.73
N GLU A 55 -31.49 27.92 -28.33
CA GLU A 55 -32.10 26.59 -28.15
C GLU A 55 -31.05 25.55 -27.84
N ALA A 56 -31.39 24.61 -26.91
CA ALA A 56 -30.55 23.48 -26.61
C ALA A 56 -30.46 22.56 -27.83
N VAL A 57 -29.23 22.30 -28.29
CA VAL A 57 -28.97 21.43 -29.44
C VAL A 57 -28.75 19.99 -29.02
N PHE A 58 -28.36 19.77 -27.75
CA PHE A 58 -28.09 18.45 -27.19
C PHE A 58 -28.41 18.46 -25.71
N THR A 59 -29.10 17.43 -25.24
CA THR A 59 -29.33 17.18 -23.83
C THR A 59 -28.97 15.74 -23.55
N SER A 60 -28.18 15.49 -22.50
CA SER A 60 -27.81 14.16 -22.03
C SER A 60 -27.93 14.10 -20.53
N THR A 61 -28.46 13.02 -20.04
CA THR A 61 -28.45 12.69 -18.60
C THR A 61 -27.71 11.38 -18.41
N GLN A 62 -26.66 11.42 -17.61
CA GLN A 62 -25.88 10.26 -17.26
C GLN A 62 -25.95 10.05 -15.76
N GLU A 63 -26.48 8.91 -15.32
CA GLU A 63 -26.38 8.49 -13.94
C GLU A 63 -24.93 8.06 -13.67
N LEU A 64 -24.27 8.74 -12.73
CA LEU A 64 -22.99 8.32 -12.22
C LEU A 64 -23.26 7.18 -11.25
N GLY A 65 -23.16 5.95 -11.73
CA GLY A 65 -23.15 4.80 -10.86
C GLY A 65 -21.90 4.86 -10.00
N THR A 66 -22.02 4.88 -8.67
CA THR A 66 -20.94 5.06 -7.70
C THR A 66 -19.85 6.01 -8.20
N VAL A 67 -19.92 7.26 -7.78
CA VAL A 67 -18.88 8.24 -8.15
C VAL A 67 -17.56 7.70 -7.63
N PRO A 68 -16.61 7.36 -8.51
CA PRO A 68 -15.28 7.04 -8.04
C PRO A 68 -14.78 8.29 -7.32
N TYR A 69 -14.40 8.15 -6.07
CA TYR A 69 -13.82 9.23 -5.31
C TYR A 69 -12.55 9.72 -6.02
N ALA A 70 -12.66 10.73 -6.83
CA ALA A 70 -11.53 11.50 -7.30
C ALA A 70 -11.13 12.51 -6.22
N LEU A 71 -10.71 12.03 -5.07
CA LEU A 71 -9.89 12.80 -4.14
C LEU A 71 -8.47 12.87 -4.68
N SER A 72 -8.30 13.60 -5.69
CA SER A 72 -7.21 13.91 -6.59
C SER A 72 -7.25 13.09 -7.87
N ALA A 73 -7.43 13.77 -8.98
CA ALA A 73 -7.33 13.23 -10.35
C ALA A 73 -5.89 12.80 -10.71
N GLU A 74 -5.07 12.52 -9.72
CA GLU A 74 -3.69 12.09 -9.86
C GLU A 74 -3.51 10.58 -9.73
N ASN A 75 -4.51 9.83 -9.25
CA ASN A 75 -4.42 8.40 -9.10
C ASN A 75 -5.22 7.69 -10.20
N ALA A 76 -4.66 6.64 -10.76
CA ALA A 76 -5.35 5.82 -11.75
C ALA A 76 -6.68 5.35 -11.18
N LEU A 77 -7.76 5.65 -11.88
CA LEU A 77 -9.09 5.26 -11.50
C LEU A 77 -9.22 3.74 -11.62
N LEU A 78 -9.25 3.04 -10.49
CA LEU A 78 -9.62 1.64 -10.44
C LEU A 78 -11.14 1.55 -10.28
N LEU A 79 -11.80 0.93 -11.25
CA LEU A 79 -13.22 0.63 -11.21
C LEU A 79 -13.38 -0.84 -10.82
N LYS A 80 -14.37 -1.14 -10.00
CA LYS A 80 -14.73 -2.52 -9.65
C LYS A 80 -16.16 -2.77 -10.10
N SER A 81 -16.37 -3.82 -10.89
CA SER A 81 -17.71 -4.26 -11.26
C SER A 81 -18.34 -5.14 -10.16
N ASP A 82 -19.65 -5.36 -10.25
CA ASP A 82 -20.42 -6.12 -9.25
C ASP A 82 -19.93 -7.58 -9.07
N ASP A 83 -19.30 -8.14 -10.10
CA ASP A 83 -18.66 -9.47 -10.06
C ASP A 83 -17.27 -9.47 -9.44
N GLY A 84 -16.79 -8.30 -8.99
CA GLY A 84 -15.46 -8.12 -8.40
C GLY A 84 -14.33 -7.84 -9.38
N THR A 85 -14.60 -7.87 -10.70
CA THR A 85 -13.58 -7.57 -11.71
C THR A 85 -13.09 -6.13 -11.56
N GLN A 86 -11.79 -5.95 -11.52
CA GLN A 86 -11.16 -4.63 -11.50
C GLN A 86 -10.89 -4.15 -12.93
N TRP A 87 -11.06 -2.85 -13.14
CA TRP A 87 -10.91 -2.21 -14.44
C TRP A 87 -10.03 -0.97 -14.30
N SER A 88 -9.17 -0.73 -15.29
CA SER A 88 -8.48 0.55 -15.48
C SER A 88 -9.14 1.33 -16.62
N LEU A 89 -9.07 2.66 -16.55
CA LEU A 89 -9.38 3.51 -17.70
C LEU A 89 -8.09 3.77 -18.46
N GLU A 90 -8.07 3.39 -19.74
CA GLU A 90 -6.99 3.69 -20.67
C GLU A 90 -7.49 4.66 -21.72
N CYS A 91 -6.61 5.56 -22.19
CA CYS A 91 -6.88 6.47 -23.27
C CYS A 91 -6.03 6.09 -24.48
N ASP A 92 -6.67 5.75 -25.58
CA ASP A 92 -5.99 5.49 -26.84
C ASP A 92 -5.38 6.78 -27.43
N SER A 93 -4.51 6.62 -28.40
CA SER A 93 -3.83 7.74 -29.07
C SER A 93 -4.79 8.70 -29.79
N ASP A 94 -6.01 8.26 -30.08
CA ASP A 94 -7.09 9.06 -30.66
C ASP A 94 -7.97 9.77 -29.61
N GLY A 95 -7.67 9.60 -28.31
CA GLY A 95 -8.43 10.18 -27.21
C GLY A 95 -9.62 9.35 -26.74
N THR A 96 -9.84 8.17 -27.31
CA THR A 96 -10.93 7.28 -26.90
C THR A 96 -10.61 6.65 -25.53
N LEU A 97 -11.54 6.78 -24.58
CA LEU A 97 -11.44 6.12 -23.27
C LEU A 97 -11.99 4.70 -23.34
N LYS A 98 -11.24 3.76 -22.82
CA LYS A 98 -11.61 2.36 -22.69
C LYS A 98 -11.51 1.90 -21.26
N ALA A 99 -12.53 1.19 -20.78
CA ALA A 99 -12.39 0.38 -19.57
C ALA A 99 -11.70 -0.93 -19.97
N VAL A 100 -10.52 -1.16 -19.45
CA VAL A 100 -9.75 -2.38 -19.68
C VAL A 100 -9.79 -3.21 -18.41
N ALA A 101 -10.34 -4.43 -18.51
CA ALA A 101 -10.30 -5.34 -17.38
C ALA A 101 -8.84 -5.57 -16.97
N ILE A 102 -8.55 -5.35 -15.71
CA ILE A 102 -7.25 -5.68 -15.15
C ILE A 102 -7.28 -7.20 -15.00
N PRO A 103 -6.56 -7.96 -15.84
CA PRO A 103 -6.53 -9.41 -15.68
C PRO A 103 -6.00 -9.71 -14.28
N GLU A 104 -6.51 -10.76 -13.65
CA GLU A 104 -5.89 -11.32 -12.46
C GLU A 104 -4.44 -11.66 -12.82
N ARG A 105 -3.54 -10.72 -12.53
CA ARG A 105 -2.13 -10.81 -12.95
C ARG A 105 -1.36 -11.84 -12.14
N PHE A 106 -1.88 -12.17 -10.95
CA PHE A 106 -1.19 -13.01 -9.99
C PHE A 106 -2.00 -14.29 -9.77
N THR A 107 -1.96 -15.20 -10.76
CA THR A 107 -2.73 -16.46 -10.74
C THR A 107 -1.90 -17.66 -10.27
N LYS A 108 -0.58 -17.50 -10.13
CA LYS A 108 0.32 -18.56 -9.69
C LYS A 108 0.76 -18.32 -8.27
N LEU A 109 0.34 -19.19 -7.35
CA LEU A 109 0.89 -19.23 -6.00
C LEU A 109 2.35 -19.73 -6.07
N VAL A 110 3.27 -18.93 -5.57
CA VAL A 110 4.71 -19.21 -5.59
C VAL A 110 5.31 -19.44 -4.21
N PHE A 111 4.64 -18.96 -3.17
CA PHE A 111 5.00 -19.15 -1.78
C PHE A 111 3.74 -19.09 -0.93
N SER A 112 3.61 -20.00 0.02
CA SER A 112 2.58 -19.92 1.08
C SER A 112 3.06 -20.63 2.34
N ASP A 113 2.51 -20.19 3.46
CA ASP A 113 2.57 -20.90 4.72
C ASP A 113 1.27 -20.62 5.47
N GLU A 114 0.53 -21.69 5.75
CA GLU A 114 -0.72 -21.63 6.49
C GLU A 114 -0.49 -21.86 7.99
N PHE A 115 0.77 -22.11 8.39
CA PHE A 115 1.20 -22.33 9.76
C PHE A 115 0.45 -23.46 10.50
N ASP A 116 0.11 -24.52 9.74
CA ASP A 116 -0.63 -25.69 10.26
C ASP A 116 0.20 -26.57 11.21
N GLY A 117 1.48 -26.25 11.36
CA GLY A 117 2.40 -26.97 12.25
C GLY A 117 2.22 -26.61 13.72
N THR A 118 3.15 -27.13 14.54
CA THR A 118 3.28 -26.80 15.96
C THR A 118 4.75 -26.58 16.30
N GLY A 119 5.02 -25.68 17.27
CA GLY A 119 6.37 -25.34 17.69
C GLY A 119 7.07 -24.40 16.72
N LEU A 120 8.34 -24.58 16.46
CA LEU A 120 9.15 -23.70 15.64
C LEU A 120 8.72 -23.71 14.15
N LEU A 121 9.00 -22.62 13.47
CA LEU A 121 8.71 -22.45 12.05
C LEU A 121 9.58 -23.38 11.18
N ASP A 122 9.09 -23.67 9.97
CA ASP A 122 9.82 -24.40 8.93
C ASP A 122 11.06 -23.59 8.49
N ASP A 123 12.24 -24.07 8.83
CA ASP A 123 13.51 -23.43 8.55
C ASP A 123 13.88 -23.42 7.04
N SER A 124 13.18 -24.19 6.22
CA SER A 124 13.32 -24.10 4.77
C SER A 124 12.64 -22.85 4.19
N LYS A 125 11.64 -22.30 4.87
CA LYS A 125 10.87 -21.12 4.47
C LYS A 125 11.27 -19.87 5.25
N TRP A 126 11.54 -20.02 6.54
CA TRP A 126 11.70 -18.91 7.47
C TRP A 126 13.08 -18.90 8.14
N GLY A 127 13.55 -17.72 8.39
CA GLY A 127 14.71 -17.41 9.23
C GLY A 127 14.33 -16.34 10.25
N TYR A 128 15.32 -15.86 10.98
CA TYR A 128 15.14 -14.86 12.02
C TYR A 128 16.19 -13.78 11.89
N GLU A 129 15.85 -12.55 12.30
CA GLU A 129 16.84 -11.56 12.65
C GLU A 129 17.27 -11.79 14.09
N GLU A 130 18.49 -11.40 14.44
CA GLU A 130 19.05 -11.59 15.77
C GLU A 130 19.56 -10.27 16.32
N GLY A 131 19.32 -10.01 17.60
CA GLY A 131 19.90 -8.88 18.31
C GLY A 131 19.00 -7.65 18.41
N TYR A 132 19.61 -6.53 18.79
CA TYR A 132 19.00 -5.20 18.74
C TYR A 132 19.19 -4.61 17.33
N VAL A 133 18.26 -4.90 16.44
CA VAL A 133 18.50 -4.78 15.00
C VAL A 133 18.41 -3.35 14.47
N ARG A 134 17.45 -2.53 14.95
CA ARG A 134 17.17 -1.20 14.36
C ARG A 134 16.59 -0.20 15.36
N ASN A 135 16.60 1.07 14.99
CA ASN A 135 15.83 2.18 15.56
C ASN A 135 15.99 2.40 17.08
N GLY A 136 16.94 1.75 17.76
CA GLY A 136 17.06 1.80 19.22
C GLY A 136 15.86 1.14 19.93
N GLU A 137 15.22 0.18 19.28
CA GLU A 137 14.13 -0.62 19.85
C GLU A 137 14.63 -1.37 21.10
N GLU A 138 13.76 -1.51 22.09
CA GLU A 138 14.14 -2.11 23.38
C GLU A 138 14.12 -3.65 23.37
N GLN A 139 13.43 -4.28 22.43
CA GLN A 139 13.37 -5.72 22.32
C GLN A 139 14.59 -6.29 21.58
N TYR A 140 15.09 -7.39 22.10
CA TYR A 140 16.05 -8.25 21.45
C TYR A 140 15.31 -9.27 20.58
N TYR A 141 15.62 -9.39 19.32
CA TYR A 141 15.08 -10.44 18.45
C TYR A 141 15.86 -11.74 18.66
N THR A 142 15.13 -12.80 18.99
CA THR A 142 15.69 -14.12 19.26
C THR A 142 15.60 -15.02 18.04
N VAL A 143 16.59 -15.92 17.91
CA VAL A 143 16.61 -16.93 16.85
C VAL A 143 15.96 -18.21 17.35
N ALA A 144 14.92 -18.68 16.64
CA ALA A 144 14.26 -19.95 16.89
C ALA A 144 13.92 -20.21 18.37
N ARG A 145 13.52 -19.17 19.09
CA ARG A 145 13.04 -19.28 20.46
C ARG A 145 11.52 -19.40 20.45
N GLU A 146 11.01 -20.58 20.85
CA GLU A 146 9.58 -20.92 20.76
C GLU A 146 8.70 -19.96 21.57
N GLU A 147 9.20 -19.40 22.67
CA GLU A 147 8.47 -18.42 23.46
C GLU A 147 8.23 -17.08 22.73
N ASN A 148 9.01 -16.79 21.68
CA ASN A 148 8.88 -15.55 20.91
C ASN A 148 8.28 -15.76 19.52
N ALA A 149 8.48 -16.93 18.90
CA ALA A 149 7.85 -17.26 17.62
C ALA A 149 7.55 -18.76 17.52
N TYR A 150 6.28 -19.10 17.36
CA TYR A 150 5.84 -20.49 17.29
C TYR A 150 4.56 -20.64 16.46
N MET A 151 4.36 -21.85 15.96
CA MET A 151 3.11 -22.26 15.30
C MET A 151 2.22 -22.99 16.30
N ALA A 152 0.97 -22.56 16.37
CA ALA A 152 -0.11 -23.25 17.10
C ALA A 152 -1.46 -22.80 16.55
N ASP A 153 -2.46 -23.69 16.64
CA ASP A 153 -3.85 -23.41 16.26
C ASP A 153 -4.03 -22.90 14.81
N GLY A 154 -3.16 -23.37 13.89
CA GLY A 154 -3.16 -22.91 12.50
C GLY A 154 -2.67 -21.46 12.33
N CYS A 155 -1.83 -20.99 13.22
CA CYS A 155 -1.32 -19.63 13.22
C CYS A 155 0.16 -19.57 13.56
N LEU A 156 0.86 -18.58 13.03
CA LEU A 156 2.12 -18.08 13.55
C LEU A 156 1.82 -17.08 14.67
N HIS A 157 2.40 -17.32 15.84
CA HIS A 157 2.41 -16.41 16.96
C HIS A 157 3.77 -15.73 17.08
N ILE A 158 3.79 -14.40 17.03
CA ILE A 158 4.97 -13.58 17.34
C ILE A 158 4.69 -12.85 18.64
N VAL A 159 5.51 -13.08 19.65
CA VAL A 159 5.25 -12.63 21.02
C VAL A 159 6.42 -11.80 21.55
N CYS A 160 6.14 -10.54 21.88
CA CYS A 160 7.05 -9.71 22.68
C CYS A 160 6.86 -10.04 24.16
N ARG A 161 7.96 -10.31 24.88
CA ARG A 161 7.95 -10.73 26.28
C ARG A 161 8.89 -9.87 27.11
N ASN A 162 8.45 -9.53 28.31
CA ASN A 162 9.30 -8.98 29.36
C ASN A 162 9.53 -10.08 30.39
N ASP A 163 10.42 -11.02 30.07
CA ASP A 163 10.66 -12.24 30.85
C ASP A 163 12.09 -12.37 31.37
N SER A 164 12.95 -11.39 31.12
CA SER A 164 14.36 -11.40 31.52
C SER A 164 15.04 -12.72 31.17
N ALA A 165 14.90 -13.14 29.91
CA ALA A 165 15.42 -14.43 29.45
C ALA A 165 16.94 -14.45 29.38
N LEU A 166 17.55 -15.56 29.84
CA LEU A 166 18.95 -15.86 29.53
C LEU A 166 19.04 -16.29 28.05
N ILE A 167 19.74 -15.51 27.25
CA ILE A 167 20.07 -15.84 25.87
C ILE A 167 21.55 -16.22 25.84
N GLU A 168 21.82 -17.49 25.54
CA GLU A 168 23.17 -18.01 25.38
C GLU A 168 23.76 -17.47 24.07
N ASP A 169 25.04 -17.11 24.08
CA ASP A 169 25.77 -16.55 22.92
C ASP A 169 25.03 -15.38 22.24
N ALA A 170 24.34 -14.53 23.02
CA ALA A 170 23.59 -13.40 22.53
C ALA A 170 24.46 -12.45 21.70
N LEU A 171 23.96 -12.02 20.54
CA LEU A 171 24.66 -11.09 19.64
C LEU A 171 24.42 -9.63 20.07
N TYR A 172 25.49 -8.94 20.41
CA TYR A 172 25.52 -7.50 20.64
C TYR A 172 26.08 -6.76 19.43
N GLU A 173 25.28 -6.68 18.38
CA GLU A 173 25.59 -5.86 17.22
C GLU A 173 24.43 -4.89 16.99
N GLN A 174 24.72 -3.58 17.01
CA GLN A 174 23.78 -2.61 16.47
C GLN A 174 24.13 -2.43 14.99
N GLN A 175 23.24 -2.81 14.10
CA GLN A 175 23.44 -2.81 12.64
C GLN A 175 23.92 -1.47 12.07
N TRP A 176 23.74 -0.36 12.78
CA TRP A 176 24.05 0.99 12.31
C TRP A 176 25.33 1.60 12.88
N SER A 177 26.02 0.94 13.80
CA SER A 177 27.17 1.55 14.50
C SER A 177 28.53 1.20 13.91
N GLY A 178 28.61 0.29 12.94
CA GLY A 178 29.89 -0.20 12.40
C GLY A 178 30.79 -0.89 13.44
N SER A 179 30.30 -1.14 14.65
CA SER A 179 31.00 -1.86 15.68
C SER A 179 30.96 -3.36 15.37
N HIS A 180 32.09 -4.04 15.57
CA HIS A 180 32.13 -5.50 15.47
C HIS A 180 31.29 -6.05 16.61
N GLY A 181 30.26 -6.84 16.29
CA GLY A 181 29.46 -7.51 17.28
C GLY A 181 30.29 -8.44 18.15
N TYR A 182 29.94 -8.54 19.42
CA TYR A 182 30.47 -9.58 20.30
C TYR A 182 29.32 -10.47 20.78
N ARG A 183 29.66 -11.71 21.17
CA ARG A 183 28.70 -12.66 21.68
C ARG A 183 29.00 -12.99 23.15
N ALA A 184 27.97 -13.09 23.95
CA ALA A 184 28.06 -13.47 25.34
C ALA A 184 26.71 -13.97 25.87
N ASP A 185 26.75 -14.86 26.83
CA ASP A 185 25.58 -15.25 27.60
C ASP A 185 25.06 -14.03 28.37
N THR A 186 23.82 -13.69 28.16
CA THR A 186 23.27 -12.45 28.70
C THR A 186 21.79 -12.58 29.06
N ILE A 187 21.43 -11.94 30.17
CA ILE A 187 20.01 -11.76 30.50
C ILE A 187 19.46 -10.59 29.72
N ILE A 188 18.52 -10.88 28.83
CA ILE A 188 17.81 -9.91 28.00
C ILE A 188 16.45 -9.63 28.63
N PRO A 189 16.16 -8.38 29.01
CA PRO A 189 14.91 -8.06 29.71
C PRO A 189 13.68 -8.21 28.80
N ILE A 190 13.76 -7.75 27.55
CA ILE A 190 12.64 -7.75 26.59
C ILE A 190 13.07 -8.51 25.35
N THR A 191 12.35 -9.56 25.02
CA THR A 191 12.59 -10.41 23.86
C THR A 191 11.41 -10.37 22.90
N SER A 192 11.69 -10.54 21.61
CA SER A 192 10.66 -10.65 20.55
C SER A 192 11.22 -11.52 19.41
N ALA A 193 10.50 -11.57 18.29
CA ALA A 193 11.00 -12.21 17.08
C ALA A 193 10.74 -11.31 15.85
N SER A 194 11.70 -11.34 14.93
CA SER A 194 11.57 -10.85 13.57
C SER A 194 11.79 -12.03 12.62
N VAL A 195 10.71 -12.47 11.99
CA VAL A 195 10.68 -13.66 11.13
C VAL A 195 10.84 -13.21 9.67
N VAL A 196 11.77 -13.81 8.95
CA VAL A 196 12.19 -13.35 7.63
C VAL A 196 12.31 -14.48 6.61
N THR A 197 12.07 -14.19 5.33
CA THR A 197 12.34 -15.11 4.21
C THR A 197 13.71 -14.90 3.57
N LYS A 198 14.57 -14.09 4.17
CA LYS A 198 15.89 -13.74 3.63
C LYS A 198 16.73 -14.98 3.31
N GLY A 199 17.23 -15.04 2.08
CA GLY A 199 18.03 -16.18 1.59
C GLY A 199 17.23 -17.46 1.29
N LYS A 200 15.92 -17.46 1.46
CA LYS A 200 15.01 -18.58 1.25
C LYS A 200 14.00 -18.30 0.14
N PHE A 201 13.33 -17.18 0.19
CA PHE A 201 12.38 -16.75 -0.82
C PHE A 201 12.46 -15.24 -1.07
N ALA A 202 12.42 -14.84 -2.33
CA ALA A 202 12.28 -13.46 -2.76
C ALA A 202 11.57 -13.42 -4.12
N PHE A 203 10.95 -12.29 -4.43
CA PHE A 203 10.25 -12.10 -5.69
C PHE A 203 10.36 -10.65 -6.18
N THR A 204 10.10 -10.47 -7.46
CA THR A 204 9.90 -9.16 -8.09
C THR A 204 8.57 -9.19 -8.81
N TYR A 205 7.71 -8.23 -8.49
CA TYR A 205 6.31 -8.16 -8.90
C TYR A 205 5.47 -9.35 -8.44
N GLY A 206 4.37 -9.05 -7.83
CA GLY A 206 3.51 -10.06 -7.26
C GLY A 206 2.47 -9.47 -6.31
N ARG A 207 1.63 -10.34 -5.78
CA ARG A 207 0.68 -10.03 -4.71
C ARG A 207 1.08 -10.78 -3.46
N VAL A 208 1.08 -10.07 -2.34
CA VAL A 208 1.24 -10.63 -0.99
C VAL A 208 -0.08 -10.49 -0.28
N GLU A 209 -0.51 -11.54 0.40
CA GLU A 209 -1.66 -11.52 1.29
C GLU A 209 -1.26 -12.12 2.63
N VAL A 210 -1.55 -11.42 3.70
CA VAL A 210 -1.33 -11.89 5.06
C VAL A 210 -2.60 -11.67 5.88
N ARG A 211 -3.15 -12.76 6.41
CA ARG A 211 -4.27 -12.69 7.35
C ARG A 211 -3.69 -12.61 8.75
N ALA A 212 -3.94 -11.53 9.46
CA ALA A 212 -3.32 -11.27 10.76
C ALA A 212 -4.27 -10.59 11.75
N LYS A 213 -3.95 -10.75 13.03
CA LYS A 213 -4.43 -9.93 14.16
C LYS A 213 -3.26 -9.11 14.68
N LEU A 214 -3.50 -7.86 15.02
CA LEU A 214 -2.45 -6.95 15.47
C LEU A 214 -2.64 -6.59 16.94
N PRO A 215 -1.56 -6.52 17.74
CA PRO A 215 -1.65 -6.04 19.12
C PRO A 215 -1.94 -4.55 19.16
N VAL A 216 -2.79 -4.11 20.10
CA VAL A 216 -3.20 -2.71 20.32
C VAL A 216 -2.62 -2.09 21.58
N CYS A 217 -1.68 -2.74 22.25
CA CYS A 217 -1.10 -2.22 23.48
C CYS A 217 -0.15 -1.05 23.20
N LEU A 218 -0.13 -0.09 24.11
CA LEU A 218 0.80 1.04 24.06
C LEU A 218 2.26 0.51 24.02
N GLY A 219 3.03 1.01 23.05
CA GLY A 219 4.40 0.59 22.78
C GLY A 219 4.53 -0.58 21.79
N SER A 220 3.42 -1.20 21.36
CA SER A 220 3.49 -2.18 20.27
C SER A 220 3.74 -1.51 18.93
N TRP A 221 4.51 -2.20 18.08
CA TRP A 221 4.76 -1.79 16.69
C TRP A 221 4.92 -3.04 15.80
N PRO A 222 3.85 -3.79 15.57
CA PRO A 222 3.89 -4.88 14.60
C PRO A 222 3.99 -4.33 13.18
N ALA A 223 4.77 -5.02 12.34
CA ALA A 223 4.94 -4.66 10.94
C ALA A 223 5.00 -5.91 10.05
N ILE A 224 4.44 -5.79 8.85
CA ILE A 224 4.61 -6.74 7.74
C ILE A 224 5.18 -5.94 6.60
N TRP A 225 6.40 -6.27 6.18
CA TRP A 225 7.16 -5.44 5.29
C TRP A 225 8.13 -6.22 4.42
N MET A 226 8.67 -5.59 3.40
CA MET A 226 9.57 -6.18 2.43
C MET A 226 10.84 -5.36 2.31
N PHE A 227 11.95 -6.09 2.19
CA PHE A 227 13.27 -5.51 2.05
C PHE A 227 14.05 -6.22 0.94
N PRO A 228 14.91 -5.53 0.16
CA PRO A 228 15.76 -6.17 -0.83
C PRO A 228 16.73 -7.17 -0.18
N GLN A 229 17.09 -8.21 -0.90
CA GLN A 229 18.11 -9.16 -0.42
C GLN A 229 19.48 -8.50 -0.24
N ASP A 230 19.80 -7.53 -1.10
CA ASP A 230 21.00 -6.69 -0.97
C ASP A 230 20.60 -5.39 -0.26
N ARG A 231 21.09 -5.23 0.96
CA ARG A 231 20.77 -4.12 1.86
C ARG A 231 21.72 -2.94 1.76
N SER A 232 22.51 -2.83 0.71
CA SER A 232 23.38 -1.67 0.55
C SER A 232 22.54 -0.38 0.45
N ASP A 233 22.94 0.65 1.18
CA ASP A 233 22.48 2.03 1.00
C ASP A 233 20.99 2.32 1.24
N TRP A 234 20.46 1.95 2.41
CA TRP A 234 19.12 2.44 2.80
C TRP A 234 19.09 3.99 2.88
N PRO A 235 18.05 4.67 2.37
CA PRO A 235 16.81 4.14 1.77
C PRO A 235 16.90 3.89 0.25
N ALA A 236 18.08 4.02 -0.35
CA ALA A 236 18.27 3.86 -1.79
C ALA A 236 17.96 2.44 -2.29
N CYS A 237 18.21 1.44 -1.46
CA CYS A 237 17.86 0.05 -1.78
C CYS A 237 16.35 -0.22 -1.82
N GLY A 238 15.54 0.70 -1.26
CA GLY A 238 14.09 0.56 -1.16
C GLY A 238 13.64 -0.25 0.05
N GLU A 239 12.43 0.03 0.51
CA GLU A 239 11.67 -0.72 1.53
C GLU A 239 10.18 -0.52 1.26
N ILE A 240 9.39 -1.55 1.44
CA ILE A 240 7.94 -1.47 1.31
C ILE A 240 7.32 -2.03 2.58
N ASP A 241 6.58 -1.19 3.29
CA ASP A 241 5.79 -1.58 4.44
C ASP A 241 4.37 -1.87 3.98
N ILE A 242 4.01 -3.16 3.99
CA ILE A 242 2.66 -3.60 3.64
C ILE A 242 1.71 -3.10 4.69
N ILE A 243 2.09 -3.25 5.97
CA ILE A 243 1.45 -2.58 7.11
C ILE A 243 2.49 -2.24 8.18
N GLU A 244 2.24 -1.14 8.85
CA GLU A 244 2.73 -0.82 10.19
C GLU A 244 1.55 -0.44 11.06
N HIS A 245 1.55 -0.91 12.30
CA HIS A 245 0.54 -0.52 13.29
C HIS A 245 1.23 -0.09 14.58
N VAL A 246 0.83 1.06 15.10
CA VAL A 246 1.46 1.63 16.29
C VAL A 246 0.45 1.73 17.43
N GLY A 247 0.80 1.15 18.58
CA GLY A 247 -0.14 1.05 19.71
C GLY A 247 -0.58 2.37 20.32
N TYR A 248 0.08 3.50 20.02
CA TYR A 248 -0.39 4.83 20.43
C TYR A 248 -1.43 5.43 19.47
N ASP A 249 -1.62 4.84 18.28
CA ASP A 249 -2.64 5.18 17.30
C ASP A 249 -3.34 3.91 16.80
N PRO A 250 -4.10 3.22 17.68
CA PRO A 250 -4.56 1.86 17.42
C PRO A 250 -5.63 1.74 16.33
N ASN A 251 -6.21 2.84 15.91
CA ASN A 251 -7.29 2.84 14.91
C ASN A 251 -6.80 3.16 13.49
N ASN A 252 -5.49 3.17 13.26
CA ASN A 252 -4.90 3.43 11.95
C ASN A 252 -3.85 2.37 11.57
N ILE A 253 -3.85 2.00 10.31
CA ILE A 253 -2.79 1.23 9.65
C ILE A 253 -1.98 2.17 8.78
N TYR A 254 -0.66 2.07 8.83
CA TYR A 254 0.26 2.86 8.04
C TYR A 254 0.84 2.01 6.90
N PHE A 255 1.00 2.63 5.75
CA PHE A 255 1.59 2.06 4.53
C PHE A 255 2.75 2.94 4.10
N THR A 256 3.89 2.34 3.83
CA THR A 256 5.07 3.13 3.48
C THR A 256 5.83 2.49 2.30
N ALA A 257 6.42 3.34 1.47
CA ALA A 257 7.45 2.96 0.53
C ALA A 257 8.63 3.93 0.69
N HIS A 258 9.78 3.41 1.11
CA HIS A 258 11.00 4.18 1.28
C HIS A 258 11.88 4.12 0.04
N CYS A 259 12.38 5.25 -0.41
CA CYS A 259 13.41 5.36 -1.44
C CYS A 259 14.03 6.76 -1.44
N THR A 260 15.19 6.94 -2.06
CA THR A 260 15.90 8.24 -2.08
C THR A 260 15.12 9.35 -2.77
N ASP A 261 14.26 9.03 -3.71
CA ASP A 261 13.58 10.00 -4.57
C ASP A 261 12.46 10.78 -3.89
N PHE A 262 12.00 10.33 -2.74
CA PHE A 262 11.11 11.11 -1.88
C PHE A 262 11.84 12.14 -1.02
N ASN A 263 13.13 12.37 -1.28
CA ASN A 263 13.95 13.31 -0.53
C ASN A 263 13.82 14.74 -1.08
N SER A 264 12.68 15.38 -0.89
CA SER A 264 12.64 16.84 -0.94
C SER A 264 13.01 17.40 0.43
N ASN A 265 13.69 18.53 0.49
CA ASN A 265 14.31 19.16 1.67
C ASN A 265 13.44 19.30 2.94
N ASN A 266 12.20 18.83 2.95
CA ASN A 266 11.26 18.91 4.07
C ASN A 266 10.38 17.67 4.23
N GLN A 267 10.59 16.59 3.46
CA GLN A 267 9.84 15.34 3.61
C GLN A 267 10.80 14.16 3.81
N PRO A 268 10.46 13.23 4.69
CA PRO A 268 11.25 12.00 4.80
C PRO A 268 11.26 11.26 3.45
N ASN A 269 12.35 10.53 3.20
CA ASN A 269 12.58 9.69 2.02
C ASN A 269 11.55 8.56 1.89
N ARG A 270 10.27 8.89 1.89
CA ARG A 270 9.19 7.91 1.89
C ARG A 270 7.90 8.46 1.31
N TYR A 271 7.15 7.62 0.64
CA TYR A 271 5.71 7.75 0.51
C TYR A 271 5.09 7.13 1.76
N ALA A 272 4.26 7.85 2.47
CA ALA A 272 3.53 7.34 3.61
C ALA A 272 2.06 7.71 3.48
N ASN A 273 1.19 6.78 3.79
CA ASN A 273 -0.25 6.95 3.87
C ASN A 273 -0.78 6.14 5.05
N SER A 274 -2.02 6.39 5.44
CA SER A 274 -2.69 5.61 6.48
C SER A 274 -4.15 5.42 6.14
N ALA A 275 -4.73 4.37 6.69
CA ALA A 275 -6.16 4.10 6.60
C ALA A 275 -6.72 3.75 7.98
N PRO A 276 -7.96 4.16 8.28
CA PRO A 276 -8.62 3.75 9.51
C PRO A 276 -8.90 2.24 9.49
N ILE A 277 -8.81 1.64 10.66
CA ILE A 277 -9.18 0.25 10.88
C ILE A 277 -10.03 0.13 12.15
N GLU A 278 -11.04 -0.71 12.09
CA GLU A 278 -11.84 -1.08 13.27
C GLU A 278 -11.36 -2.44 13.80
N ASN A 279 -11.18 -2.54 15.10
CA ASN A 279 -10.80 -3.77 15.80
C ASN A 279 -9.57 -4.48 15.19
N PRO A 280 -8.39 -3.86 15.12
CA PRO A 280 -7.19 -4.48 14.54
C PRO A 280 -6.76 -5.79 15.24
N GLU A 281 -7.26 -6.05 16.46
CA GLU A 281 -7.12 -7.32 17.17
C GLU A 281 -8.00 -8.46 16.63
N ASP A 282 -8.93 -8.17 15.72
CA ASP A 282 -9.66 -9.19 14.97
C ASP A 282 -8.88 -9.60 13.71
N TRP A 283 -9.39 -10.62 13.01
CA TRP A 283 -8.77 -11.09 11.78
C TRP A 283 -9.06 -10.16 10.60
N HIS A 284 -8.01 -9.59 10.04
CA HIS A 284 -8.03 -8.85 8.79
C HIS A 284 -7.09 -9.46 7.75
N VAL A 285 -7.35 -9.21 6.49
CA VAL A 285 -6.48 -9.58 5.37
C VAL A 285 -5.78 -8.33 4.85
N TYR A 286 -4.50 -8.26 5.09
CA TYR A 286 -3.63 -7.20 4.58
C TYR A 286 -3.00 -7.67 3.29
N SER A 287 -3.18 -6.91 2.21
CA SER A 287 -2.67 -7.29 0.91
C SER A 287 -1.90 -6.16 0.26
N PHE A 288 -0.93 -6.54 -0.55
CA PHE A 288 -0.10 -5.62 -1.29
C PHE A 288 0.15 -6.16 -2.69
N GLU A 289 0.04 -5.30 -3.70
CA GLU A 289 0.38 -5.62 -5.08
C GLU A 289 1.52 -4.76 -5.58
N TRP A 290 2.55 -5.41 -6.06
CA TRP A 290 3.69 -4.80 -6.71
C TRP A 290 3.63 -5.04 -8.22
N HIS A 291 3.28 -4.00 -8.95
CA HIS A 291 3.26 -3.98 -10.41
C HIS A 291 4.48 -3.22 -10.97
N PRO A 292 4.82 -3.39 -12.26
CA PRO A 292 5.90 -2.63 -12.89
C PRO A 292 5.67 -1.11 -12.90
N ASP A 293 4.44 -0.67 -12.80
CA ASP A 293 4.00 0.72 -12.94
C ASP A 293 3.35 1.31 -11.68
N ARG A 294 3.05 0.48 -10.67
CA ARG A 294 2.35 0.93 -9.45
C ARG A 294 2.50 -0.02 -8.28
N LEU A 295 2.23 0.52 -7.09
CA LEU A 295 2.10 -0.20 -5.83
C LEU A 295 0.68 0.02 -5.30
N LEU A 296 0.03 -1.03 -4.80
CA LEU A 296 -1.33 -0.98 -4.29
C LEU A 296 -1.39 -1.66 -2.92
N TRP A 297 -2.07 -1.03 -1.95
CA TRP A 297 -2.29 -1.58 -0.60
C TRP A 297 -3.78 -1.78 -0.35
N PHE A 298 -4.12 -2.88 0.28
CA PHE A 298 -5.51 -3.26 0.55
C PHE A 298 -5.67 -3.73 1.99
N ILE A 299 -6.83 -3.46 2.58
CA ILE A 299 -7.33 -4.10 3.80
C ILE A 299 -8.66 -4.76 3.46
N ASP A 300 -8.80 -6.03 3.77
CA ASP A 300 -10.01 -6.84 3.51
C ASP A 300 -10.52 -6.74 2.06
N GLY A 301 -9.58 -6.66 1.13
CA GLY A 301 -9.86 -6.53 -0.31
C GLY A 301 -10.20 -5.11 -0.78
N GLU A 302 -10.35 -4.14 0.12
CA GLU A 302 -10.61 -2.75 -0.23
C GLU A 302 -9.31 -1.98 -0.43
N LEU A 303 -9.19 -1.27 -1.56
CA LEU A 303 -8.01 -0.47 -1.91
C LEU A 303 -7.87 0.72 -0.96
N GLN A 304 -6.72 0.84 -0.29
CA GLN A 304 -6.43 1.91 0.66
C GLN A 304 -5.43 2.93 0.11
N ALA A 305 -4.45 2.49 -0.66
CA ALA A 305 -3.39 3.37 -1.16
C ALA A 305 -2.88 2.92 -2.53
N THR A 306 -2.44 3.89 -3.32
CA THR A 306 -1.83 3.69 -4.64
C THR A 306 -0.63 4.60 -4.80
N VAL A 307 0.49 4.04 -5.28
CA VAL A 307 1.65 4.80 -5.72
C VAL A 307 1.93 4.47 -7.18
N LEU A 308 1.97 5.47 -8.04
CA LEU A 308 2.27 5.31 -9.46
C LEU A 308 3.74 5.56 -9.72
N ARG A 309 4.35 4.76 -10.59
CA ARG A 309 5.70 4.98 -11.11
C ARG A 309 5.76 6.34 -11.86
N GLY A 310 6.82 7.11 -11.62
CA GLY A 310 7.05 8.39 -12.32
C GLY A 310 6.28 9.60 -11.77
N ARG A 311 5.46 9.44 -10.73
CA ARG A 311 4.90 10.55 -9.95
C ARG A 311 5.67 10.85 -8.66
N THR A 312 6.66 10.05 -8.35
CA THR A 312 7.73 10.40 -7.45
C THR A 312 8.67 11.36 -8.18
N TYR A 313 9.19 12.33 -7.51
CA TYR A 313 9.98 13.46 -8.08
C TYR A 313 11.19 13.06 -8.95
N SER A 314 11.51 11.79 -9.08
CA SER A 314 12.49 11.26 -10.03
C SER A 314 12.16 9.82 -10.48
N ASN A 315 12.68 9.44 -11.65
CA ASN A 315 12.48 8.12 -12.28
C ASN A 315 13.36 7.00 -11.67
N THR A 316 14.03 7.25 -10.54
CA THR A 316 15.10 6.41 -10.00
C THR A 316 14.77 5.67 -8.71
N CYS A 317 13.50 5.51 -8.35
CA CYS A 317 13.15 4.66 -7.21
C CYS A 317 13.56 3.20 -7.50
N LEU A 318 14.54 2.70 -6.78
CA LEU A 318 15.17 1.39 -7.00
C LEU A 318 14.23 0.19 -6.83
N LEU A 319 13.09 0.37 -6.17
CA LEU A 319 12.01 -0.64 -6.15
C LEU A 319 11.56 -1.02 -7.57
N TYR A 320 11.77 -0.13 -8.55
CA TYR A 320 11.41 -0.32 -9.94
C TYR A 320 12.59 -0.62 -10.85
N THR A 321 13.83 -0.50 -10.36
CA THR A 321 15.04 -0.62 -11.17
C THR A 321 15.91 -1.82 -10.82
N SER A 322 15.52 -2.64 -9.85
CA SER A 322 16.23 -3.91 -9.63
C SER A 322 16.21 -4.71 -10.93
N PRO A 323 17.36 -5.05 -11.50
CA PRO A 323 17.41 -5.78 -12.74
C PRO A 323 16.68 -7.10 -12.54
N SER A 324 15.69 -7.36 -13.39
CA SER A 324 15.09 -8.67 -13.48
C SER A 324 16.18 -9.70 -13.82
N PRO A 325 16.18 -10.90 -13.23
CA PRO A 325 17.09 -11.96 -13.65
C PRO A 325 16.97 -12.35 -15.13
N ARG A 326 16.07 -11.73 -15.90
CA ARG A 326 15.86 -11.99 -17.33
C ARG A 326 16.70 -11.14 -18.27
N ASP A 327 17.39 -10.11 -17.76
CA ASP A 327 18.22 -9.28 -18.63
C ASP A 327 19.62 -9.87 -18.87
N SER A 328 19.83 -11.11 -18.44
CA SER A 328 21.07 -11.87 -18.65
C SER A 328 20.95 -12.99 -19.70
N THR A 329 20.05 -12.87 -20.67
CA THR A 329 20.07 -13.75 -21.85
C THR A 329 20.35 -12.93 -23.11
N SER A 330 21.61 -12.73 -23.39
CA SER A 330 22.14 -12.60 -24.74
C SER A 330 22.72 -13.93 -25.17
#